data_06fe4cb99b9a355c8009baf2c456d485
#
_entry.id   06fe4cb99b9a355c8009baf2c456d485
#
_cell.length_a   1.000
_cell.length_b   1.000
_cell.length_c   1.000
_cell.angle_alpha   90.00
_cell.angle_beta   90.00
_cell.angle_gamma   90.00
#
_symmetry.space_group_name_H-M   'P 1'
#
loop_
_entity.id
_entity.type
_entity.pdbx_description
1 polymer ?
#
loop_
_entity_poly.entity_id
_entity_poly.type
_entity_poly.pdbx_seq_one_letter_code
_entity_poly.pdbx_strand_id
1 'polypeptide(L)'
;MLGSPASRWQHNPDIISETEHLVLGMKGSMAEYELGLMRQRARQAFEAKIQRGHVMWEVPVGFVRTRDDRIEKHADRQVQHAVAGVFQKFRELGSARQTMLWYREAQLPLPEVRPGTLGQDIRWRLPSEHRINQMLRNPGYAGALVYGRTAA
;
A
#
# COMPACT_ATOMS: atom_id res chain seq x y z
N MET A 1 -25.74 6.35 -79.39
CA MET A 1 -26.23 6.53 -78.02
C MET A 1 -25.16 6.10 -77.06
N LEU A 2 -24.62 7.07 -76.36
CA LEU A 2 -23.43 6.90 -75.52
C LEU A 2 -23.86 6.46 -74.12
N GLY A 3 -23.43 5.24 -73.74
CA GLY A 3 -23.57 4.76 -72.36
C GLY A 3 -22.31 5.10 -71.56
N SER A 4 -22.40 5.99 -70.61
CA SER A 4 -21.32 6.43 -69.73
C SER A 4 -20.98 5.27 -68.74
N PRO A 5 -19.66 4.93 -68.54
CA PRO A 5 -19.30 4.00 -67.48
C PRO A 5 -19.25 4.74 -66.18
N ALA A 6 -20.27 4.54 -65.38
CA ALA A 6 -20.24 4.94 -63.97
C ALA A 6 -19.10 4.14 -63.27
N SER A 7 -18.03 4.82 -62.92
CA SER A 7 -16.94 4.31 -62.12
C SER A 7 -17.43 3.90 -60.74
N ARG A 8 -17.59 2.57 -60.55
CA ARG A 8 -17.92 1.95 -59.31
C ARG A 8 -16.70 2.00 -58.39
N TRP A 9 -16.57 3.03 -57.60
CA TRP A 9 -15.64 3.03 -56.47
C TRP A 9 -16.14 1.98 -55.48
N GLN A 10 -15.68 0.76 -55.64
CA GLN A 10 -15.92 -0.26 -54.63
C GLN A 10 -15.11 0.12 -53.41
N HIS A 11 -15.82 0.66 -52.43
CA HIS A 11 -15.31 0.82 -51.07
C HIS A 11 -15.03 -0.61 -50.57
N ASN A 12 -13.75 -0.98 -50.50
CA ASN A 12 -13.35 -2.27 -49.96
C ASN A 12 -13.36 -2.17 -48.43
N PRO A 13 -14.37 -2.72 -47.72
CA PRO A 13 -14.45 -2.58 -46.26
C PRO A 13 -13.31 -3.27 -45.53
N ASP A 14 -12.65 -4.24 -46.17
CA ASP A 14 -11.59 -5.04 -45.56
C ASP A 14 -10.28 -4.22 -45.36
N ILE A 15 -10.00 -3.27 -46.22
CA ILE A 15 -8.78 -2.42 -46.14
C ILE A 15 -8.93 -1.42 -44.96
N ILE A 16 -10.15 -0.93 -44.72
CA ILE A 16 -10.41 0.00 -43.60
C ILE A 16 -10.26 -0.74 -42.28
N SER A 17 -10.74 -1.98 -42.21
CA SER A 17 -10.63 -2.79 -40.99
C SER A 17 -9.18 -3.15 -40.63
N GLU A 18 -8.35 -3.48 -41.63
CA GLU A 18 -6.94 -3.78 -41.38
C GLU A 18 -6.14 -2.56 -40.88
N THR A 19 -6.39 -1.38 -41.47
CA THR A 19 -5.76 -0.13 -41.00
C THR A 19 -6.25 0.29 -39.62
N GLU A 20 -7.52 0.09 -39.31
CA GLU A 20 -8.05 0.36 -37.97
C GLU A 20 -7.46 -0.59 -36.93
N HIS A 21 -7.30 -1.87 -37.23
CA HIS A 21 -6.62 -2.83 -36.36
C HIS A 21 -5.16 -2.49 -36.11
N LEU A 22 -4.43 -2.06 -37.14
CA LEU A 22 -3.04 -1.59 -37.01
C LEU A 22 -2.93 -0.33 -36.14
N VAL A 23 -3.81 0.65 -36.33
CA VAL A 23 -3.85 1.87 -35.54
C VAL A 23 -4.22 1.60 -34.09
N LEU A 24 -5.16 0.70 -33.83
CA LEU A 24 -5.51 0.27 -32.48
C LEU A 24 -4.37 -0.49 -31.81
N GLY A 25 -3.66 -1.36 -32.52
CA GLY A 25 -2.47 -2.05 -32.04
C GLY A 25 -1.33 -1.08 -31.68
N MET A 26 -1.07 -0.07 -32.52
CA MET A 26 -0.07 0.96 -32.25
C MET A 26 -0.47 1.82 -31.04
N LYS A 27 -1.74 2.21 -30.91
CA LYS A 27 -2.24 2.94 -29.72
C LYS A 27 -2.10 2.12 -28.45
N GLY A 28 -2.38 0.81 -28.52
CA GLY A 28 -2.19 -0.10 -27.39
C GLY A 28 -0.73 -0.18 -26.95
N SER A 29 0.20 -0.40 -27.90
CA SER A 29 1.64 -0.46 -27.62
C SER A 29 2.17 0.86 -27.04
N MET A 30 1.68 2.00 -27.55
CA MET A 30 2.09 3.31 -27.07
C MET A 30 1.58 3.59 -25.65
N ALA A 31 0.33 3.19 -25.36
CA ALA A 31 -0.23 3.28 -24.02
C ALA A 31 0.51 2.40 -23.01
N GLU A 32 0.89 1.19 -23.39
CA GLU A 32 1.71 0.30 -22.55
C GLU A 32 3.10 0.89 -22.27
N TYR A 33 3.73 1.47 -23.29
CA TYR A 33 5.03 2.15 -23.15
C TYR A 33 4.93 3.36 -22.20
N GLU A 34 3.92 4.21 -22.36
CA GLU A 34 3.68 5.37 -21.48
C GLU A 34 3.42 4.93 -20.03
N LEU A 35 2.63 3.87 -19.83
CA LEU A 35 2.40 3.27 -18.52
C LEU A 35 3.70 2.73 -17.91
N GLY A 36 4.56 2.11 -18.71
CA GLY A 36 5.88 1.64 -18.30
C GLY A 36 6.76 2.79 -17.83
N LEU A 37 6.81 3.88 -18.60
CA LEU A 37 7.55 5.10 -18.25
C LEU A 37 7.02 5.75 -16.95
N MET A 38 5.71 5.84 -16.80
CA MET A 38 5.09 6.38 -15.58
C MET A 38 5.43 5.53 -14.35
N ARG A 39 5.36 4.20 -14.46
CA ARG A 39 5.74 3.28 -13.39
C ARG A 39 7.22 3.42 -13.02
N GLN A 40 8.11 3.54 -14.02
CA GLN A 40 9.53 3.73 -13.79
C GLN A 40 9.82 5.05 -13.09
N ARG A 41 9.22 6.16 -13.53
CA ARG A 41 9.36 7.48 -12.89
C ARG A 41 8.81 7.49 -11.46
N ALA A 42 7.66 6.85 -11.23
CA ALA A 42 7.08 6.73 -9.89
C ALA A 42 8.01 5.93 -8.96
N ARG A 43 8.60 4.83 -9.44
CA ARG A 43 9.57 4.04 -8.67
C ARG A 43 10.82 4.85 -8.32
N GLN A 44 11.42 5.54 -9.29
CA GLN A 44 12.59 6.40 -9.06
C GLN A 44 12.31 7.53 -8.08
N ALA A 45 11.16 8.21 -8.21
CA ALA A 45 10.73 9.25 -7.29
C ALA A 45 10.51 8.71 -5.87
N PHE A 46 9.99 7.51 -5.74
CA PHE A 46 9.79 6.84 -4.47
C PHE A 46 11.13 6.44 -3.83
N GLU A 47 12.05 5.84 -4.59
CA GLU A 47 13.40 5.52 -4.13
C GLU A 47 14.16 6.77 -3.66
N ALA A 48 14.06 7.87 -4.40
CA ALA A 48 14.64 9.14 -3.99
C ALA A 48 14.05 9.69 -2.69
N LYS A 49 12.74 9.48 -2.44
CA LYS A 49 12.09 9.81 -1.16
C LYS A 49 12.61 8.95 -0.01
N ILE A 50 12.80 7.64 -0.25
CA ILE A 50 13.37 6.72 0.74
C ILE A 50 14.78 7.17 1.13
N GLN A 51 15.63 7.48 0.16
CA GLN A 51 17.01 7.92 0.40
C GLN A 51 17.08 9.23 1.21
N ARG A 52 16.10 10.11 1.05
CA ARG A 52 15.98 11.35 1.83
C ARG A 52 15.33 11.15 3.20
N GLY A 53 14.89 9.94 3.56
CA GLY A 53 14.14 9.66 4.77
C GLY A 53 12.69 10.15 4.76
N HIS A 54 12.20 10.68 3.64
CA HIS A 54 10.80 11.12 3.45
C HIS A 54 9.91 9.95 3.06
N VAL A 55 9.65 9.03 3.98
CA VAL A 55 8.85 7.85 3.67
C VAL A 55 7.44 8.00 4.20
N MET A 56 6.48 7.93 3.30
CA MET A 56 5.04 7.93 3.64
C MET A 56 4.58 6.50 3.93
N TRP A 57 4.97 5.96 5.09
CA TRP A 57 4.48 4.66 5.57
C TRP A 57 3.29 4.86 6.50
N GLU A 58 2.47 3.84 6.56
CA GLU A 58 1.52 3.74 7.66
C GLU A 58 2.30 3.68 8.97
N VAL A 59 2.10 4.68 9.81
CA VAL A 59 2.81 4.78 11.10
C VAL A 59 2.31 3.65 11.99
N PRO A 60 3.20 2.83 12.59
CA PRO A 60 2.77 1.76 13.48
C PRO A 60 2.06 2.33 14.71
N VAL A 61 1.11 1.59 15.25
CA VAL A 61 0.39 1.97 16.48
C VAL A 61 1.37 2.29 17.61
N GLY A 62 1.11 3.36 18.34
CA GLY A 62 2.02 3.86 19.37
C GLY A 62 3.01 4.90 18.88
N PHE A 63 2.96 5.24 17.60
CA PHE A 63 3.68 6.35 16.99
C PHE A 63 2.73 7.26 16.23
N VAL A 64 3.11 8.50 16.07
CA VAL A 64 2.39 9.52 15.29
C VAL A 64 3.35 10.22 14.34
N ARG A 65 2.82 10.66 13.22
CA ARG A 65 3.57 11.51 12.30
C ARG A 65 3.24 12.97 12.60
N THR A 66 4.27 13.77 12.88
CA THR A 66 4.14 15.19 13.09
C THR A 66 3.97 15.96 11.78
N ARG A 67 3.59 17.23 11.86
CA ARG A 67 3.47 18.11 10.68
C ARG A 67 4.79 18.29 9.94
N ASP A 68 5.91 18.18 10.65
CA ASP A 68 7.28 18.26 10.12
C ASP A 68 7.78 16.92 9.53
N ASP A 69 6.87 15.98 9.29
CA ASP A 69 7.13 14.65 8.73
C ASP A 69 8.03 13.75 9.60
N ARG A 70 8.13 14.04 10.90
CA ARG A 70 8.87 13.23 11.87
C ARG A 70 7.94 12.18 12.48
N ILE A 71 8.50 11.02 12.81
CA ILE A 71 7.81 9.97 13.54
C ILE A 71 8.18 10.08 15.02
N GLU A 72 7.19 10.33 15.86
CA GLU A 72 7.34 10.45 17.31
C GLU A 72 6.47 9.42 18.02
N LYS A 73 6.81 9.12 19.28
CA LYS A 73 5.95 8.27 20.10
C LYS A 73 4.62 8.97 20.37
N HIS A 74 3.55 8.19 20.39
CA HIS A 74 2.23 8.72 20.72
C HIS A 74 2.25 9.37 22.13
N ALA A 75 1.61 10.54 22.27
CA ALA A 75 1.65 11.30 23.53
C ALA A 75 0.92 10.55 24.67
N ASP A 76 -0.09 9.76 24.36
CA ASP A 76 -0.83 8.96 25.32
C ASP A 76 0.01 7.77 25.81
N ARG A 77 0.33 7.78 27.10
CA ARG A 77 1.07 6.71 27.78
C ARG A 77 0.31 5.39 27.81
N GLN A 78 -1.03 5.42 27.81
CA GLN A 78 -1.83 4.19 27.77
C GLN A 78 -1.58 3.43 26.46
N VAL A 79 -1.52 4.15 25.33
CA VAL A 79 -1.21 3.59 24.03
C VAL A 79 0.20 2.98 24.02
N GLN A 80 1.19 3.69 24.58
CA GLN A 80 2.57 3.20 24.66
C GLN A 80 2.67 1.94 25.54
N HIS A 81 2.03 1.93 26.70
CA HIS A 81 2.02 0.78 27.61
C HIS A 81 1.31 -0.43 26.98
N ALA A 82 0.19 -0.22 26.32
CA ALA A 82 -0.52 -1.29 25.62
C ALA A 82 0.33 -1.95 24.54
N VAL A 83 1.03 -1.14 23.73
CA VAL A 83 1.96 -1.65 22.71
C VAL A 83 3.13 -2.41 23.34
N ALA A 84 3.79 -1.85 24.35
CA ALA A 84 4.89 -2.50 25.06
C ALA A 84 4.43 -3.82 25.70
N GLY A 85 3.21 -3.85 26.27
CA GLY A 85 2.60 -5.01 26.88
C GLY A 85 2.43 -6.19 25.92
N VAL A 86 2.13 -5.93 24.64
CA VAL A 86 2.03 -6.99 23.62
C VAL A 86 3.39 -7.70 23.45
N PHE A 87 4.47 -6.95 23.34
CA PHE A 87 5.82 -7.53 23.19
C PHE A 87 6.27 -8.26 24.45
N GLN A 88 5.96 -7.72 25.64
CA GLN A 88 6.27 -8.36 26.89
C GLN A 88 5.50 -9.67 27.04
N LYS A 89 4.19 -9.67 26.82
CA LYS A 89 3.36 -10.86 26.94
C LYS A 89 3.73 -11.92 25.90
N PHE A 90 4.09 -11.53 24.70
CA PHE A 90 4.60 -12.46 23.69
C PHE A 90 5.91 -13.13 24.14
N ARG A 91 6.82 -12.40 24.78
CA ARG A 91 8.05 -13.00 25.34
C ARG A 91 7.77 -14.02 26.44
N GLU A 92 6.74 -13.80 27.24
CA GLU A 92 6.32 -14.73 28.31
C GLU A 92 5.67 -16.01 27.75
N LEU A 93 4.82 -15.87 26.71
CA LEU A 93 3.97 -16.95 26.20
C LEU A 93 4.54 -17.65 24.96
N GLY A 94 5.46 -17.00 24.23
CA GLY A 94 6.12 -17.53 23.03
C GLY A 94 5.22 -17.69 21.79
N SER A 95 3.93 -17.34 21.89
CA SER A 95 2.96 -17.53 20.81
C SER A 95 2.03 -16.34 20.65
N ALA A 96 1.87 -15.86 19.41
CA ALA A 96 0.93 -14.79 19.08
C ALA A 96 -0.53 -15.16 19.38
N ARG A 97 -0.89 -16.43 19.13
CA ARG A 97 -2.23 -16.96 19.46
C ARG A 97 -2.49 -16.96 20.96
N GLN A 98 -1.54 -17.44 21.77
CA GLN A 98 -1.68 -17.43 23.23
C GLN A 98 -1.71 -16.00 23.77
N THR A 99 -0.89 -15.11 23.23
CA THR A 99 -0.93 -13.69 23.57
C THR A 99 -2.32 -13.10 23.28
N MET A 100 -2.90 -13.36 22.13
CA MET A 100 -4.24 -12.91 21.77
C MET A 100 -5.29 -13.46 22.73
N LEU A 101 -5.25 -14.76 23.03
CA LEU A 101 -6.20 -15.39 23.96
C LEU A 101 -6.12 -14.78 25.36
N TRP A 102 -4.92 -14.55 25.88
CA TRP A 102 -4.71 -13.88 27.16
C TRP A 102 -5.34 -12.47 27.21
N TYR A 103 -5.12 -11.64 26.16
CA TYR A 103 -5.73 -10.32 26.09
C TYR A 103 -7.25 -10.37 26.03
N ARG A 104 -7.81 -11.35 25.32
CA ARG A 104 -9.26 -11.53 25.21
C ARG A 104 -9.89 -12.03 26.49
N GLU A 105 -9.26 -12.97 27.18
CA GLU A 105 -9.69 -13.49 28.48
C GLU A 105 -9.66 -12.39 29.54
N ALA A 106 -8.60 -11.61 29.59
CA ALA A 106 -8.47 -10.45 30.46
C ALA A 106 -9.34 -9.26 30.05
N GLN A 107 -10.09 -9.34 28.94
CA GLN A 107 -10.91 -8.25 28.38
C GLN A 107 -10.12 -6.94 28.16
N LEU A 108 -8.84 -7.04 27.85
CA LEU A 108 -7.96 -5.90 27.63
C LEU A 108 -7.93 -5.51 26.15
N PRO A 109 -8.52 -4.36 25.77
CA PRO A 109 -8.46 -3.90 24.39
C PRO A 109 -7.07 -3.38 24.04
N LEU A 110 -6.71 -3.48 22.76
CA LEU A 110 -5.49 -2.90 22.20
C LEU A 110 -5.82 -1.70 21.33
N PRO A 111 -4.89 -0.72 21.25
CA PRO A 111 -5.06 0.44 20.41
C PRO A 111 -4.95 0.06 18.92
N GLU A 112 -5.80 0.65 18.12
CA GLU A 112 -5.83 0.54 16.67
C GLU A 112 -5.91 1.93 16.05
N VAL A 113 -5.04 2.22 15.10
CA VAL A 113 -5.07 3.49 14.37
C VAL A 113 -6.18 3.44 13.32
N ARG A 114 -6.99 4.48 13.25
CA ARG A 114 -7.94 4.65 12.16
C ARG A 114 -7.18 4.99 10.88
N PRO A 115 -7.45 4.31 9.76
CA PRO A 115 -6.79 4.61 8.48
C PRO A 115 -6.95 6.10 8.10
N GLY A 116 -5.87 6.69 7.60
CA GLY A 116 -5.86 8.09 7.15
C GLY A 116 -5.67 9.16 8.23
N THR A 117 -5.46 8.80 9.50
CA THR A 117 -5.35 9.76 10.62
C THR A 117 -3.91 10.03 11.07
N LEU A 118 -2.91 9.63 10.31
CA LEU A 118 -1.48 9.80 10.64
C LEU A 118 -1.07 9.28 12.04
N GLY A 119 -1.82 8.33 12.57
CA GLY A 119 -1.59 7.73 13.89
C GLY A 119 -2.24 8.46 15.07
N GLN A 120 -2.96 9.53 14.85
CA GLN A 120 -3.53 10.38 15.92
C GLN A 120 -4.88 9.90 16.45
N ASP A 121 -5.70 9.24 15.62
CA ASP A 121 -7.01 8.74 16.02
C ASP A 121 -6.92 7.26 16.42
N ILE A 122 -7.03 7.01 17.72
CA ILE A 122 -6.91 5.68 18.33
C ILE A 122 -8.28 5.14 18.69
N ARG A 123 -8.52 3.91 18.25
CA ARG A 123 -9.68 3.11 18.64
C ARG A 123 -9.19 1.91 19.47
N TRP A 124 -9.92 1.59 20.54
CA TRP A 124 -9.61 0.46 21.40
C TRP A 124 -10.48 -0.74 21.05
N ARG A 125 -9.87 -1.87 20.74
CA ARG A 125 -10.58 -3.12 20.36
C ARG A 125 -9.87 -4.34 20.90
N LEU A 126 -10.65 -5.40 21.20
CA LEU A 126 -10.06 -6.68 21.55
C LEU A 126 -9.26 -7.23 20.34
N PRO A 127 -8.03 -7.70 20.58
CA PRO A 127 -7.16 -8.09 19.49
C PRO A 127 -7.62 -9.37 18.79
N SER A 128 -7.29 -9.44 17.49
CA SER A 128 -7.26 -10.67 16.72
C SER A 128 -5.83 -11.22 16.65
N GLU A 129 -5.68 -12.50 16.33
CA GLU A 129 -4.37 -13.09 16.11
C GLU A 129 -3.59 -12.39 14.98
N HIS A 130 -4.29 -12.04 13.91
CA HIS A 130 -3.71 -11.28 12.80
C HIS A 130 -3.11 -9.95 13.30
N ARG A 131 -3.82 -9.24 14.18
CA ARG A 131 -3.34 -7.97 14.73
C ARG A 131 -2.09 -8.13 15.57
N ILE A 132 -2.05 -9.13 16.44
CA ILE A 132 -0.84 -9.44 17.23
C ILE A 132 0.33 -9.75 16.30
N ASN A 133 0.14 -10.63 15.30
CA ASN A 133 1.17 -10.96 14.32
C ASN A 133 1.64 -9.73 13.53
N GLN A 134 0.72 -8.85 13.13
CA GLN A 134 1.04 -7.62 12.42
C GLN A 134 1.94 -6.70 13.28
N MET A 135 1.62 -6.55 14.57
CA MET A 135 2.45 -5.76 15.49
C MET A 135 3.83 -6.39 15.69
N LEU A 136 3.90 -7.68 15.97
CA LEU A 136 5.17 -8.37 16.23
C LEU A 136 6.11 -8.40 15.03
N ARG A 137 5.56 -8.44 13.81
CA ARG A 137 6.34 -8.48 12.56
C ARG A 137 6.65 -7.11 11.97
N ASN A 138 6.14 -6.04 12.56
CA ASN A 138 6.35 -4.70 12.03
C ASN A 138 7.74 -4.17 12.40
N PRO A 139 8.65 -3.98 11.42
CA PRO A 139 10.00 -3.50 11.66
C PRO A 139 10.05 -2.08 12.22
N GLY A 140 8.97 -1.29 12.06
CA GLY A 140 8.87 0.07 12.61
C GLY A 140 9.05 0.12 14.12
N TYR A 141 8.69 -0.94 14.87
CA TYR A 141 8.94 -1.00 16.31
C TYR A 141 10.41 -1.21 16.68
N ALA A 142 11.21 -1.71 15.74
CA ALA A 142 12.68 -1.80 15.88
C ALA A 142 13.39 -0.55 15.33
N GLY A 143 12.66 0.47 14.93
CA GLY A 143 13.21 1.66 14.28
C GLY A 143 13.73 1.41 12.86
N ALA A 144 13.39 0.28 12.27
CA ALA A 144 13.85 -0.09 10.94
C ALA A 144 12.78 0.19 9.89
N LEU A 145 13.23 0.75 8.77
CA LEU A 145 12.44 0.92 7.57
C LEU A 145 12.80 -0.20 6.59
N VAL A 146 11.81 -1.01 6.19
CA VAL A 146 12.04 -2.10 5.24
C VAL A 146 11.20 -1.84 3.97
N TYR A 147 11.90 -1.74 2.85
CA TYR A 147 11.31 -1.59 1.52
C TYR A 147 11.62 -2.83 0.66
N GLY A 148 10.67 -3.20 -0.21
CA GLY A 148 10.89 -4.30 -1.16
C GLY A 148 10.87 -5.70 -0.55
N ARG A 149 10.12 -5.91 0.52
CA ARG A 149 9.98 -7.21 1.21
C ARG A 149 9.38 -8.32 0.34
N THR A 150 8.60 -7.94 -0.64
CA THR A 150 8.03 -8.83 -1.66
C THR A 150 8.59 -8.41 -3.00
N ALA A 151 9.52 -9.18 -3.54
CA ALA A 151 9.83 -9.15 -4.96
C ALA A 151 8.58 -9.64 -5.69
N ALA A 152 8.06 -8.82 -6.61
CA ALA A 152 7.02 -9.24 -7.55
C ALA A 152 7.62 -10.19 -8.58
#